data_a8093685978ce52261576aaaba2a7778
#
_entry.id   a8093685978ce52261576aaaba2a7778
#
_cell.length_a   1.000
_cell.length_b   1.000
_cell.length_c   1.000
_cell.angle_alpha   90.00
_cell.angle_beta   90.00
_cell.angle_gamma   90.00
#
_symmetry.space_group_name_H-M   'P 1'
#
loop_
_entity.id
_entity.type
_entity.pdbx_description
1 polymer ?
#
loop_
_entity_poly.entity_id
_entity_poly.type
_entity_poly.pdbx_seq_one_letter_code
_entity_poly.pdbx_strand_id
1 'polypeptide(L)'
;MKEVILVFSKNNEPVIIRNDKFKKCLLFISFPIYNYKEEELKVLGDILYERSEKYDTKRKVTVACINNYCLFYRYQITYIGNNAFLEFMLSYPSFNSLKKDVLLDNLLFAKEMIFNPYLENGSFPRNIIDEDIRMYKDNVKHKLKNYDSYYQSKSNALIDEDNYLISSFFRDLSLLDSITSERLYDVYREIISKKPLVFLIGDVNENESKELIKKIILDNEISNIKFKTDYHVYVKDIVNDVKVVREDSDFSTSGVYCNYKVKDMNCYKDEVLLSVVRKLLSSNNSDLLFKYLRKDNDLVYNAGAYAYSFGTLTLFSFVGKKNIDKVFELYNKAMNDISDIHYIESKLPFFVEDAKIDSELDKENLNIILFEYVREYLGNNHEKYYDVINNIKPIEVKNFIDNRLVMVSKYIGVGVDDE
;
A
#
# COMPACT_ATOMS: atom_id res chain seq x y z
N MET A 1 -29.59 -9.05 -11.02
CA MET A 1 -28.15 -9.30 -11.10
C MET A 1 -27.90 -10.66 -10.47
N LYS A 2 -27.39 -11.63 -11.18
CA LYS A 2 -26.96 -12.89 -10.58
C LYS A 2 -25.63 -12.60 -9.87
N GLU A 3 -25.62 -12.69 -8.55
CA GLU A 3 -24.36 -12.80 -7.80
C GLU A 3 -23.69 -14.09 -8.23
N VAL A 4 -22.55 -13.97 -8.86
CA VAL A 4 -21.71 -15.11 -9.13
C VAL A 4 -20.93 -15.39 -7.86
N ILE A 5 -21.38 -16.34 -7.08
CA ILE A 5 -20.60 -16.90 -5.97
C ILE A 5 -19.48 -17.71 -6.61
N LEU A 6 -18.30 -17.11 -6.73
CA LEU A 6 -17.13 -17.81 -7.21
C LEU A 6 -16.59 -18.68 -6.07
N VAL A 7 -16.74 -19.99 -6.20
CA VAL A 7 -16.05 -20.96 -5.35
C VAL A 7 -14.60 -20.99 -5.78
N PHE A 8 -13.74 -20.28 -5.03
CA PHE A 8 -12.31 -20.24 -5.30
C PHE A 8 -11.67 -21.60 -5.02
N SER A 9 -11.19 -22.27 -6.07
CA SER A 9 -10.39 -23.45 -5.88
C SER A 9 -8.98 -23.04 -5.44
N LYS A 10 -8.54 -23.51 -4.29
CA LYS A 10 -7.19 -23.27 -3.73
C LYS A 10 -6.04 -23.89 -4.57
N ASN A 11 -6.31 -24.26 -5.83
CA ASN A 11 -5.40 -24.97 -6.71
C ASN A 11 -4.51 -24.06 -7.59
N ASN A 12 -4.33 -22.77 -7.19
CA ASN A 12 -3.50 -21.83 -7.95
C ASN A 12 -3.87 -21.73 -9.44
N GLU A 13 -5.15 -21.82 -9.77
CA GLU A 13 -5.65 -21.54 -11.11
C GLU A 13 -5.86 -20.03 -11.29
N PRO A 14 -5.77 -19.53 -12.55
CA PRO A 14 -6.09 -18.14 -12.83
C PRO A 14 -7.52 -17.80 -12.42
N VAL A 15 -7.71 -16.68 -11.77
CA VAL A 15 -9.02 -16.16 -11.35
C VAL A 15 -9.51 -15.18 -12.42
N ILE A 16 -10.61 -15.54 -13.08
CA ILE A 16 -11.21 -14.70 -14.13
C ILE A 16 -12.50 -14.11 -13.60
N ILE A 17 -12.59 -12.79 -13.60
CA ILE A 17 -13.74 -12.03 -13.10
C ILE A 17 -14.38 -11.33 -14.28
N ARG A 18 -15.46 -11.90 -14.81
CA ARG A 18 -16.18 -11.28 -15.91
C ARG A 18 -16.93 -10.05 -15.43
N ASN A 19 -16.63 -8.92 -16.04
CA ASN A 19 -17.32 -7.66 -15.80
C ASN A 19 -17.42 -6.84 -17.09
N ASP A 20 -18.60 -6.81 -17.69
CA ASP A 20 -18.89 -6.16 -18.97
C ASP A 20 -19.25 -4.66 -18.85
N LYS A 21 -19.30 -4.12 -17.63
CA LYS A 21 -19.59 -2.70 -17.40
C LYS A 21 -18.42 -1.79 -17.79
N PHE A 22 -17.20 -2.33 -17.73
CA PHE A 22 -15.98 -1.54 -17.94
C PHE A 22 -15.48 -1.64 -19.37
N LYS A 23 -14.94 -0.53 -19.85
CA LYS A 23 -14.33 -0.42 -21.19
C LYS A 23 -12.87 -0.89 -21.23
N LYS A 24 -12.35 -1.34 -20.12
CA LYS A 24 -10.98 -1.84 -19.97
C LYS A 24 -10.96 -3.14 -19.18
N CYS A 25 -9.90 -3.93 -19.41
CA CYS A 25 -9.55 -5.10 -18.61
C CYS A 25 -8.30 -4.80 -17.77
N LEU A 26 -8.16 -5.48 -16.64
CA LEU A 26 -6.98 -5.49 -15.80
C LEU A 26 -6.47 -6.91 -15.64
N LEU A 27 -5.16 -7.08 -15.85
CA LEU A 27 -4.43 -8.32 -15.60
C LEU A 27 -3.43 -8.09 -14.47
N PHE A 28 -3.51 -8.89 -13.41
CA PHE A 28 -2.56 -8.91 -12.30
C PHE A 28 -1.83 -10.25 -12.28
N ILE A 29 -0.51 -10.20 -12.20
CA ILE A 29 0.37 -11.35 -12.05
C ILE A 29 1.23 -11.06 -10.82
N SER A 30 0.95 -11.72 -9.70
CA SER A 30 1.49 -11.39 -8.38
C SER A 30 2.35 -12.52 -7.87
N PHE A 31 3.66 -12.28 -7.73
CA PHE A 31 4.63 -13.22 -7.20
C PHE A 31 4.80 -13.02 -5.70
N PRO A 32 4.66 -14.06 -4.86
CA PRO A 32 4.86 -13.94 -3.43
C PRO A 32 6.32 -13.63 -3.09
N ILE A 33 6.51 -12.71 -2.15
CA ILE A 33 7.82 -12.26 -1.69
C ILE A 33 8.02 -12.70 -0.25
N TYR A 34 9.19 -13.27 0.05
CA TYR A 34 9.60 -13.66 1.40
C TYR A 34 11.05 -13.25 1.64
N ASN A 35 11.32 -12.56 2.75
CA ASN A 35 12.67 -12.26 3.22
C ASN A 35 13.57 -11.45 2.26
N TYR A 36 13.01 -10.52 1.50
CA TYR A 36 13.78 -9.62 0.65
C TYR A 36 13.85 -8.21 1.26
N LYS A 37 14.92 -7.50 0.87
CA LYS A 37 15.06 -6.09 1.21
C LYS A 37 14.21 -5.25 0.24
N GLU A 38 13.54 -4.24 0.77
CA GLU A 38 12.71 -3.32 -0.03
C GLU A 38 13.51 -2.66 -1.15
N GLU A 39 14.77 -2.30 -0.87
CA GLU A 39 15.67 -1.66 -1.82
C GLU A 39 15.99 -2.58 -3.01
N GLU A 40 16.22 -3.88 -2.77
CA GLU A 40 16.44 -4.87 -3.82
C GLU A 40 15.20 -4.99 -4.72
N LEU A 41 14.00 -5.05 -4.13
CA LEU A 41 12.74 -5.18 -4.85
C LEU A 41 12.42 -3.92 -5.66
N LYS A 42 12.74 -2.74 -5.12
CA LYS A 42 12.50 -1.47 -5.80
C LYS A 42 13.35 -1.35 -7.06
N VAL A 43 14.66 -1.58 -6.93
CA VAL A 43 15.59 -1.55 -8.06
C VAL A 43 15.22 -2.64 -9.09
N LEU A 44 14.88 -3.84 -8.63
CA LEU A 44 14.44 -4.93 -9.53
C LEU A 44 13.18 -4.53 -10.31
N GLY A 45 12.17 -3.98 -9.64
CA GLY A 45 10.92 -3.55 -10.28
C GLY A 45 11.15 -2.48 -11.34
N ASP A 46 12.02 -1.50 -11.07
CA ASP A 46 12.32 -0.42 -12.00
C ASP A 46 13.08 -0.95 -13.24
N ILE A 47 14.04 -1.86 -13.07
CA ILE A 47 14.75 -2.50 -14.20
C ILE A 47 13.79 -3.34 -15.07
N LEU A 48 12.95 -4.19 -14.44
CA LEU A 48 11.99 -5.02 -15.17
C LEU A 48 10.91 -4.18 -15.88
N TYR A 49 10.58 -3.01 -15.33
CA TYR A 49 9.64 -2.08 -15.95
C TYR A 49 10.19 -1.48 -17.25
N GLU A 50 11.50 -1.22 -17.32
CA GLU A 50 12.07 -0.44 -18.39
C GLU A 50 12.58 -1.25 -19.58
N ARG A 51 12.89 -2.55 -19.40
CA ARG A 51 13.62 -3.35 -20.39
C ARG A 51 13.30 -4.84 -20.31
N SER A 52 13.40 -5.49 -21.48
CA SER A 52 13.43 -6.95 -21.61
C SER A 52 14.43 -7.35 -22.69
N GLU A 53 14.66 -8.64 -22.87
CA GLU A 53 15.54 -9.16 -23.92
C GLU A 53 15.11 -8.65 -25.31
N LYS A 54 13.83 -8.70 -25.62
CA LYS A 54 13.25 -8.22 -26.87
C LYS A 54 13.17 -6.69 -26.95
N TYR A 55 12.93 -6.03 -25.82
CA TYR A 55 12.73 -4.59 -25.72
C TYR A 55 13.82 -3.96 -24.84
N ASP A 56 15.05 -3.90 -25.38
CA ASP A 56 16.27 -3.50 -24.67
C ASP A 56 16.32 -2.02 -24.24
N THR A 57 15.31 -1.23 -24.61
CA THR A 57 15.20 0.18 -24.25
C THR A 57 13.77 0.57 -23.89
N LYS A 58 13.61 1.52 -22.98
CA LYS A 58 12.32 2.11 -22.59
C LYS A 58 11.46 2.55 -23.78
N ARG A 59 12.12 3.09 -24.84
CA ARG A 59 11.43 3.47 -26.08
C ARG A 59 10.82 2.26 -26.78
N LYS A 60 11.56 1.13 -26.90
CA LYS A 60 11.02 -0.09 -27.52
C LYS A 60 9.86 -0.67 -26.70
N VAL A 61 9.96 -0.63 -25.37
CA VAL A 61 8.85 -1.03 -24.49
C VAL A 61 7.63 -0.15 -24.71
N THR A 62 7.80 1.17 -24.77
CA THR A 62 6.69 2.11 -25.05
C THR A 62 6.02 1.81 -26.39
N VAL A 63 6.81 1.58 -27.45
CA VAL A 63 6.28 1.21 -28.77
C VAL A 63 5.53 -0.13 -28.71
N ALA A 64 6.04 -1.11 -27.98
CA ALA A 64 5.36 -2.41 -27.78
C ALA A 64 4.01 -2.22 -27.05
N CYS A 65 3.94 -1.38 -26.03
CA CYS A 65 2.67 -1.03 -25.36
C CYS A 65 1.65 -0.46 -26.34
N ILE A 66 2.06 0.50 -27.16
CA ILE A 66 1.16 1.12 -28.16
C ILE A 66 0.65 0.07 -29.16
N ASN A 67 1.54 -0.78 -29.67
CA ASN A 67 1.20 -1.81 -30.65
C ASN A 67 0.26 -2.89 -30.12
N ASN A 68 0.36 -3.19 -28.82
CA ASN A 68 -0.47 -4.18 -28.13
C ASN A 68 -1.73 -3.57 -27.49
N TYR A 69 -1.98 -2.27 -27.72
CA TYR A 69 -3.07 -1.54 -27.04
C TYR A 69 -2.98 -1.59 -25.50
N CYS A 70 -1.79 -1.75 -24.95
CA CYS A 70 -1.56 -1.66 -23.53
C CYS A 70 -1.76 -0.22 -23.07
N LEU A 71 -2.77 0.03 -22.23
CA LEU A 71 -3.08 1.37 -21.71
C LEU A 71 -2.07 1.81 -20.66
N PHE A 72 -1.67 0.89 -19.81
CA PHE A 72 -0.54 1.02 -18.88
C PHE A 72 -0.09 -0.35 -18.40
N TYR A 73 1.14 -0.43 -17.93
CA TYR A 73 1.66 -1.52 -17.11
C TYR A 73 2.58 -0.95 -16.03
N ARG A 74 2.79 -1.70 -14.97
CA ARG A 74 3.70 -1.33 -13.90
C ARG A 74 4.12 -2.54 -13.07
N TYR A 75 5.26 -2.40 -12.40
CA TYR A 75 5.62 -3.24 -11.27
C TYR A 75 5.36 -2.46 -9.98
N GLN A 76 4.89 -3.17 -8.96
CA GLN A 76 4.71 -2.60 -7.62
C GLN A 76 4.87 -3.68 -6.56
N ILE A 77 5.25 -3.26 -5.34
CA ILE A 77 5.17 -4.12 -4.17
C ILE A 77 3.81 -3.88 -3.53
N THR A 78 3.04 -4.95 -3.38
CA THR A 78 1.69 -4.91 -2.79
C THR A 78 1.65 -5.76 -1.55
N TYR A 79 0.99 -5.26 -0.51
CA TYR A 79 0.81 -5.96 0.75
C TYR A 79 -0.68 -6.25 0.96
N ILE A 80 -0.99 -7.52 1.24
CA ILE A 80 -2.36 -7.98 1.54
C ILE A 80 -2.29 -8.85 2.79
N GLY A 81 -2.73 -8.30 3.92
CA GLY A 81 -2.48 -8.89 5.22
C GLY A 81 -0.97 -9.09 5.46
N ASN A 82 -0.56 -10.29 5.82
CA ASN A 82 0.85 -10.65 6.02
C ASN A 82 1.60 -11.06 4.75
N ASN A 83 0.94 -10.99 3.60
CA ASN A 83 1.54 -11.42 2.36
C ASN A 83 2.05 -10.21 1.58
N ALA A 84 3.30 -10.28 1.14
CA ALA A 84 3.90 -9.32 0.23
C ALA A 84 4.04 -9.92 -1.16
N PHE A 85 3.82 -9.12 -2.18
CA PHE A 85 3.89 -9.54 -3.58
C PHE A 85 4.69 -8.56 -4.42
N LEU A 86 5.53 -9.08 -5.32
CA LEU A 86 5.95 -8.32 -6.49
C LEU A 86 4.88 -8.51 -7.56
N GLU A 87 4.18 -7.45 -7.87
CA GLU A 87 3.02 -7.47 -8.75
C GLU A 87 3.33 -6.79 -10.07
N PHE A 88 3.07 -7.51 -11.14
CA PHE A 88 2.99 -6.94 -12.49
C PHE A 88 1.52 -6.69 -12.81
N MET A 89 1.18 -5.44 -13.05
CA MET A 89 -0.16 -5.03 -13.43
C MET A 89 -0.19 -4.47 -14.83
N LEU A 90 -1.18 -4.88 -15.63
CA LEU A 90 -1.37 -4.44 -16.99
C LEU A 90 -2.86 -4.15 -17.25
N SER A 91 -3.13 -3.07 -18.00
CA SER A 91 -4.47 -2.69 -18.43
C SER A 91 -4.54 -2.55 -19.94
N TYR A 92 -5.64 -3.01 -20.54
CA TYR A 92 -5.91 -2.91 -21.95
C TYR A 92 -7.41 -2.69 -22.22
N PRO A 93 -7.82 -2.17 -23.40
CA PRO A 93 -9.23 -1.98 -23.73
C PRO A 93 -9.98 -3.31 -23.82
N SER A 94 -11.24 -3.33 -23.36
CA SER A 94 -12.12 -4.50 -23.54
C SER A 94 -12.47 -4.72 -25.01
N PHE A 95 -12.89 -5.96 -25.34
CA PHE A 95 -13.35 -6.30 -26.68
C PHE A 95 -14.46 -5.36 -27.18
N ASN A 96 -15.43 -5.06 -26.33
CA ASN A 96 -16.54 -4.17 -26.69
C ASN A 96 -16.09 -2.75 -27.02
N SER A 97 -15.00 -2.28 -26.41
CA SER A 97 -14.43 -0.96 -26.69
C SER A 97 -13.63 -0.92 -27.98
N LEU A 98 -12.79 -1.91 -28.20
CA LEU A 98 -11.84 -1.93 -29.32
C LEU A 98 -12.40 -2.67 -30.57
N LYS A 99 -13.41 -3.54 -30.39
CA LYS A 99 -13.91 -4.50 -31.38
C LYS A 99 -12.82 -5.45 -31.93
N LYS A 100 -11.80 -5.66 -31.12
CA LYS A 100 -10.67 -6.56 -31.36
C LYS A 100 -10.28 -7.20 -30.04
N ASP A 101 -10.04 -8.52 -30.03
CA ASP A 101 -9.43 -9.19 -28.89
C ASP A 101 -7.90 -8.95 -28.90
N VAL A 102 -7.40 -8.43 -27.80
CA VAL A 102 -5.98 -8.12 -27.61
C VAL A 102 -5.40 -8.83 -26.36
N LEU A 103 -6.13 -9.77 -25.77
CA LEU A 103 -5.69 -10.50 -24.58
C LEU A 103 -4.40 -11.29 -24.88
N LEU A 104 -4.35 -12.02 -26.00
CA LEU A 104 -3.17 -12.79 -26.37
C LEU A 104 -1.93 -11.89 -26.52
N ASP A 105 -2.05 -10.76 -27.23
CA ASP A 105 -0.95 -9.82 -27.44
C ASP A 105 -0.42 -9.27 -26.12
N ASN A 106 -1.35 -8.93 -25.18
CA ASN A 106 -1.00 -8.44 -23.86
C ASN A 106 -0.41 -9.52 -22.94
N LEU A 107 -0.85 -10.77 -23.04
CA LEU A 107 -0.23 -11.90 -22.32
C LEU A 107 1.19 -12.20 -22.82
N LEU A 108 1.42 -12.13 -24.13
CA LEU A 108 2.75 -12.30 -24.70
C LEU A 108 3.68 -11.14 -24.31
N PHE A 109 3.16 -9.91 -24.26
CA PHE A 109 3.90 -8.78 -23.74
C PHE A 109 4.24 -8.95 -22.25
N ALA A 110 3.27 -9.35 -21.41
CA ALA A 110 3.51 -9.63 -19.99
C ALA A 110 4.54 -10.74 -19.79
N LYS A 111 4.45 -11.85 -20.58
CA LYS A 111 5.42 -12.94 -20.53
C LYS A 111 6.83 -12.44 -20.84
N GLU A 112 6.98 -11.63 -21.88
CA GLU A 112 8.26 -11.06 -22.27
C GLU A 112 8.84 -10.19 -21.16
N MET A 113 8.04 -9.26 -20.62
CA MET A 113 8.50 -8.32 -19.58
C MET A 113 8.82 -9.00 -18.24
N ILE A 114 8.17 -10.13 -17.92
CA ILE A 114 8.35 -10.82 -16.64
C ILE A 114 9.47 -11.86 -16.72
N PHE A 115 9.51 -12.69 -17.78
CA PHE A 115 10.34 -13.89 -17.81
C PHE A 115 11.58 -13.77 -18.70
N ASN A 116 11.68 -12.73 -19.52
CA ASN A 116 12.82 -12.50 -20.40
C ASN A 116 13.48 -11.15 -20.08
N PRO A 117 14.11 -11.00 -18.89
CA PRO A 117 14.76 -9.76 -18.51
C PRO A 117 15.94 -9.44 -19.42
N TYR A 118 16.26 -8.16 -19.57
CA TYR A 118 17.46 -7.74 -20.29
C TYR A 118 18.71 -8.07 -19.46
N LEU A 119 19.54 -8.96 -19.95
CA LEU A 119 20.76 -9.43 -19.28
C LEU A 119 22.00 -9.22 -20.15
N GLU A 120 23.13 -8.95 -19.50
CA GLU A 120 24.46 -8.97 -20.11
C GLU A 120 25.33 -9.96 -19.32
N ASN A 121 26.02 -10.86 -20.03
CA ASN A 121 26.86 -11.91 -19.41
C ASN A 121 26.14 -12.74 -18.34
N GLY A 122 24.81 -12.94 -18.48
CA GLY A 122 23.98 -13.77 -17.60
C GLY A 122 23.52 -13.09 -16.31
N SER A 123 23.73 -11.77 -16.16
CA SER A 123 23.20 -10.98 -15.02
C SER A 123 22.69 -9.63 -15.48
N PHE A 124 22.05 -8.86 -14.57
CA PHE A 124 21.62 -7.50 -14.88
C PHE A 124 22.83 -6.59 -15.12
N PRO A 125 22.81 -5.72 -16.15
CA PRO A 125 23.92 -4.83 -16.46
C PRO A 125 24.19 -3.84 -15.32
N ARG A 126 25.45 -3.76 -14.86
CA ARG A 126 25.83 -2.92 -13.73
C ARG A 126 25.56 -1.44 -13.94
N ASN A 127 25.79 -0.93 -15.15
CA ASN A 127 25.54 0.46 -15.50
C ASN A 127 24.04 0.84 -15.37
N ILE A 128 23.12 -0.10 -15.65
CA ILE A 128 21.66 0.13 -15.48
C ILE A 128 21.33 0.17 -13.99
N ILE A 129 21.83 -0.78 -13.21
CA ILE A 129 21.65 -0.78 -11.74
C ILE A 129 22.16 0.52 -11.12
N ASP A 130 23.34 0.97 -11.51
CA ASP A 130 23.94 2.21 -10.99
C ASP A 130 23.12 3.45 -11.36
N GLU A 131 22.56 3.48 -12.56
CA GLU A 131 21.65 4.55 -13.00
C GLU A 131 20.38 4.59 -12.15
N ASP A 132 19.73 3.44 -11.93
CA ASP A 132 18.50 3.35 -11.14
C ASP A 132 18.76 3.69 -9.67
N ILE A 133 19.86 3.20 -9.09
CA ILE A 133 20.28 3.55 -7.72
C ILE A 133 20.49 5.06 -7.59
N ARG A 134 21.19 5.67 -8.55
CA ARG A 134 21.40 7.12 -8.55
C ARG A 134 20.08 7.89 -8.62
N MET A 135 19.21 7.54 -9.56
CA MET A 135 17.89 8.16 -9.70
C MET A 135 17.04 8.01 -8.42
N TYR A 136 17.09 6.82 -7.80
CA TYR A 136 16.38 6.58 -6.54
C TYR A 136 16.93 7.46 -5.42
N LYS A 137 18.26 7.52 -5.25
CA LYS A 137 18.92 8.38 -4.26
C LYS A 137 18.59 9.87 -4.45
N ASP A 138 18.59 10.33 -5.69
CA ASP A 138 18.25 11.72 -6.01
C ASP A 138 16.77 12.02 -5.74
N ASN A 139 15.87 11.11 -6.06
CA ASN A 139 14.45 11.22 -5.72
C ASN A 139 14.22 11.28 -4.20
N VAL A 140 14.90 10.43 -3.43
CA VAL A 140 14.81 10.46 -1.95
C VAL A 140 15.35 11.78 -1.41
N LYS A 141 16.55 12.21 -1.84
CA LYS A 141 17.11 13.50 -1.44
C LYS A 141 16.19 14.67 -1.77
N HIS A 142 15.52 14.62 -2.93
CA HIS A 142 14.55 15.66 -3.31
C HIS A 142 13.32 15.65 -2.39
N LYS A 143 12.80 14.47 -2.06
CA LYS A 143 11.67 14.34 -1.12
C LYS A 143 12.04 14.83 0.28
N LEU A 144 13.27 14.55 0.74
CA LEU A 144 13.76 15.00 2.05
C LEU A 144 13.94 16.53 2.16
N LYS A 145 13.92 17.27 1.06
CA LYS A 145 13.86 18.74 1.09
C LYS A 145 12.48 19.29 1.45
N ASN A 146 11.46 18.44 1.44
CA ASN A 146 10.13 18.79 1.90
C ASN A 146 9.99 18.40 3.38
N TYR A 147 9.68 19.37 4.23
CA TYR A 147 9.60 19.16 5.69
C TYR A 147 8.57 18.09 6.07
N ASP A 148 7.43 17.99 5.38
CA ASP A 148 6.41 16.98 5.64
C ASP A 148 6.97 15.57 5.42
N SER A 149 7.54 15.32 4.25
CA SER A 149 8.16 14.04 3.91
C SER A 149 9.32 13.69 4.84
N TYR A 150 10.13 14.68 5.22
CA TYR A 150 11.25 14.50 6.14
C TYR A 150 10.75 14.06 7.52
N TYR A 151 9.88 14.85 8.15
CA TYR A 151 9.39 14.57 9.49
C TYR A 151 8.56 13.29 9.56
N GLN A 152 7.73 13.03 8.54
CA GLN A 152 6.97 11.79 8.44
C GLN A 152 7.90 10.57 8.41
N SER A 153 8.98 10.64 7.62
CA SER A 153 9.93 9.53 7.52
C SER A 153 10.62 9.23 8.86
N LYS A 154 11.06 10.29 9.56
CA LYS A 154 11.68 10.17 10.88
C LYS A 154 10.71 9.61 11.93
N SER A 155 9.47 10.09 11.91
CA SER A 155 8.42 9.58 12.79
C SER A 155 8.11 8.11 12.52
N ASN A 156 7.96 7.72 11.25
CA ASN A 156 7.67 6.34 10.87
C ASN A 156 8.78 5.36 11.30
N ALA A 157 10.05 5.77 11.24
CA ALA A 157 11.18 4.96 11.70
C ALA A 157 11.14 4.64 13.21
N LEU A 158 10.41 5.43 14.00
CA LEU A 158 10.22 5.17 15.43
C LEU A 158 9.12 4.15 15.73
N ILE A 159 8.26 3.86 14.78
CA ILE A 159 7.16 2.92 14.96
C ILE A 159 7.68 1.49 14.92
N ASP A 160 8.52 1.19 13.93
CA ASP A 160 9.12 -0.13 13.77
C ASP A 160 10.34 -0.05 12.83
N GLU A 161 11.54 -0.09 13.42
CA GLU A 161 12.80 0.06 12.70
C GLU A 161 13.08 -1.12 11.74
N ASP A 162 12.53 -2.30 12.00
CA ASP A 162 12.76 -3.51 11.22
C ASP A 162 11.60 -3.83 10.25
N ASN A 163 10.48 -3.12 10.35
CA ASN A 163 9.32 -3.40 9.52
C ASN A 163 9.35 -2.59 8.23
N TYR A 164 9.65 -3.24 7.12
CA TYR A 164 9.71 -2.63 5.79
C TYR A 164 8.36 -2.06 5.30
N LEU A 165 7.22 -2.40 5.92
CA LEU A 165 5.91 -1.79 5.64
C LEU A 165 5.83 -0.35 6.14
N ILE A 166 6.55 -0.06 7.22
CA ILE A 166 6.55 1.24 7.89
C ILE A 166 7.84 2.00 7.60
N SER A 167 8.95 1.28 7.50
CA SER A 167 10.23 1.91 7.19
C SER A 167 10.18 2.42 5.77
N SER A 168 9.84 3.63 5.72
CA SER A 168 9.77 4.41 4.52
C SER A 168 11.10 4.41 3.76
N PHE A 169 11.02 4.89 2.55
CA PHE A 169 12.02 5.27 1.57
C PHE A 169 13.29 6.00 2.09
N PHE A 170 13.44 6.18 3.42
CA PHE A 170 14.47 7.04 4.03
C PHE A 170 15.40 6.28 4.95
N ARG A 171 15.42 4.95 4.85
CA ARG A 171 16.46 4.14 5.46
C ARG A 171 17.83 4.57 4.91
N ASP A 172 18.84 4.11 5.54
CA ASP A 172 20.22 4.31 5.10
C ASP A 172 20.36 4.04 3.59
N LEU A 173 20.49 5.10 2.81
CA LEU A 173 20.65 5.02 1.34
C LEU A 173 21.94 4.26 0.95
N SER A 174 22.88 4.05 1.88
CA SER A 174 24.07 3.24 1.65
C SER A 174 23.75 1.76 1.40
N LEU A 175 22.58 1.28 1.84
CA LEU A 175 22.11 -0.08 1.56
C LEU A 175 21.96 -0.35 0.06
N LEU A 176 21.61 0.68 -0.72
CA LEU A 176 21.56 0.60 -2.18
C LEU A 176 22.92 0.33 -2.82
N ASP A 177 24.02 0.81 -2.20
CA ASP A 177 25.38 0.61 -2.72
C ASP A 177 25.84 -0.85 -2.59
N SER A 178 25.19 -1.63 -1.74
CA SER A 178 25.47 -3.05 -1.55
C SER A 178 24.82 -3.95 -2.60
N ILE A 179 23.94 -3.43 -3.46
CA ILE A 179 23.24 -4.21 -4.50
C ILE A 179 24.20 -4.53 -5.63
N THR A 180 24.44 -5.81 -5.89
CA THR A 180 25.24 -6.28 -7.02
C THR A 180 24.37 -6.86 -8.14
N SER A 181 24.93 -6.97 -9.35
CA SER A 181 24.27 -7.57 -10.51
C SER A 181 23.84 -9.01 -10.24
N GLU A 182 24.73 -9.79 -9.63
CA GLU A 182 24.53 -11.20 -9.31
C GLU A 182 23.43 -11.34 -8.24
N ARG A 183 23.52 -10.56 -7.16
CA ARG A 183 22.52 -10.59 -6.08
C ARG A 183 21.13 -10.25 -6.59
N LEU A 184 21.02 -9.20 -7.42
CA LEU A 184 19.74 -8.77 -7.97
C LEU A 184 19.15 -9.83 -8.91
N TYR A 185 20.01 -10.50 -9.69
CA TYR A 185 19.58 -11.60 -10.57
C TYR A 185 19.14 -12.83 -9.76
N ASP A 186 19.83 -13.15 -8.66
CA ASP A 186 19.41 -14.23 -7.77
C ASP A 186 18.04 -13.94 -7.13
N VAL A 187 17.81 -12.70 -6.68
CA VAL A 187 16.49 -12.26 -6.17
C VAL A 187 15.42 -12.42 -7.25
N TYR A 188 15.68 -11.97 -8.46
CA TYR A 188 14.77 -12.15 -9.60
C TYR A 188 14.43 -13.62 -9.81
N ARG A 189 15.46 -14.47 -9.96
CA ARG A 189 15.27 -15.91 -10.20
C ARG A 189 14.48 -16.58 -9.09
N GLU A 190 14.75 -16.24 -7.84
CA GLU A 190 14.02 -16.79 -6.70
C GLU A 190 12.53 -16.38 -6.74
N ILE A 191 12.24 -15.12 -7.08
CA ILE A 191 10.86 -14.62 -7.17
C ILE A 191 10.11 -15.31 -8.30
N ILE A 192 10.66 -15.34 -9.52
CA ILE A 192 9.98 -15.96 -10.67
C ILE A 192 9.90 -17.49 -10.61
N SER A 193 10.70 -18.14 -9.75
CA SER A 193 10.59 -19.59 -9.50
C SER A 193 9.32 -19.95 -8.71
N LYS A 194 8.63 -18.97 -8.15
CA LYS A 194 7.41 -19.15 -7.38
C LYS A 194 6.20 -19.00 -8.29
N LYS A 195 5.21 -19.87 -8.11
CA LYS A 195 3.98 -19.80 -8.91
C LYS A 195 3.22 -18.50 -8.60
N PRO A 196 2.98 -17.63 -9.60
CA PRO A 196 2.25 -16.40 -9.36
C PRO A 196 0.75 -16.67 -9.16
N LEU A 197 0.11 -15.76 -8.44
CA LEU A 197 -1.33 -15.57 -8.50
C LEU A 197 -1.65 -14.74 -9.75
N VAL A 198 -2.65 -15.16 -10.51
CA VAL A 198 -3.06 -14.44 -11.71
C VAL A 198 -4.55 -14.12 -11.63
N PHE A 199 -4.86 -12.85 -11.74
CA PHE A 199 -6.22 -12.34 -11.79
C PHE A 199 -6.44 -11.55 -13.08
N LEU A 200 -7.57 -11.80 -13.72
CA LEU A 200 -8.04 -11.04 -14.88
C LEU A 200 -9.47 -10.59 -14.63
N ILE A 201 -9.71 -9.28 -14.71
CA ILE A 201 -11.05 -8.71 -14.60
C ILE A 201 -11.39 -7.86 -15.82
N GLY A 202 -12.60 -8.00 -16.35
CA GLY A 202 -13.12 -7.22 -17.45
C GLY A 202 -14.13 -7.97 -18.31
N ASP A 203 -14.43 -7.41 -19.48
CA ASP A 203 -15.30 -8.04 -20.47
C ASP A 203 -14.48 -9.05 -21.29
N VAL A 204 -14.41 -10.28 -20.79
CA VAL A 204 -13.58 -11.37 -21.33
C VAL A 204 -14.36 -12.68 -21.38
N ASN A 205 -13.93 -13.61 -22.24
CA ASN A 205 -14.38 -14.98 -22.22
C ASN A 205 -13.63 -15.77 -21.15
N GLU A 206 -14.33 -16.23 -20.11
CA GLU A 206 -13.73 -16.85 -18.94
C GLU A 206 -12.88 -18.10 -19.28
N ASN A 207 -13.45 -19.04 -20.03
CA ASN A 207 -12.76 -20.30 -20.36
C ASN A 207 -11.55 -20.09 -21.26
N GLU A 208 -11.70 -19.30 -22.29
CA GLU A 208 -10.63 -18.98 -23.23
C GLU A 208 -9.50 -18.21 -22.54
N SER A 209 -9.84 -17.20 -21.73
CA SER A 209 -8.86 -16.43 -20.96
C SER A 209 -8.08 -17.31 -19.99
N LYS A 210 -8.77 -18.23 -19.31
CA LYS A 210 -8.17 -19.17 -18.37
C LYS A 210 -7.15 -20.07 -19.06
N GLU A 211 -7.51 -20.66 -20.21
CA GLU A 211 -6.61 -21.52 -20.99
C GLU A 211 -5.41 -20.74 -21.56
N LEU A 212 -5.62 -19.53 -22.07
CA LEU A 212 -4.53 -18.67 -22.55
C LEU A 212 -3.55 -18.30 -21.43
N ILE A 213 -4.05 -17.91 -20.26
CA ILE A 213 -3.20 -17.55 -19.11
C ILE A 213 -2.41 -18.78 -18.64
N LYS A 214 -3.05 -19.96 -18.54
CA LYS A 214 -2.35 -21.19 -18.18
C LYS A 214 -1.20 -21.44 -19.15
N LYS A 215 -1.48 -21.47 -20.44
CA LYS A 215 -0.51 -21.77 -21.49
C LYS A 215 0.64 -20.76 -21.56
N ILE A 216 0.37 -19.47 -21.37
CA ILE A 216 1.36 -18.42 -21.61
C ILE A 216 2.13 -18.06 -20.34
N ILE A 217 1.46 -18.01 -19.19
CA ILE A 217 2.04 -17.52 -17.93
C ILE A 217 2.36 -18.65 -16.96
N LEU A 218 1.51 -19.70 -16.87
CA LEU A 218 1.61 -20.72 -15.81
C LEU A 218 2.25 -22.03 -16.24
N ASP A 219 2.41 -22.30 -17.53
CA ASP A 219 2.99 -23.56 -18.06
C ASP A 219 4.51 -23.70 -17.86
N ASN A 220 5.09 -22.90 -16.97
CA ASN A 220 6.45 -23.13 -16.51
C ASN A 220 6.39 -24.05 -15.27
N GLU A 221 7.36 -24.95 -15.10
CA GLU A 221 7.50 -25.90 -13.97
C GLU A 221 7.72 -25.14 -12.66
N ILE A 222 6.67 -24.50 -12.13
CA ILE A 222 6.76 -23.60 -10.99
C ILE A 222 6.14 -24.27 -9.76
N SER A 223 6.85 -24.21 -8.62
CA SER A 223 6.44 -24.83 -7.36
C SER A 223 5.09 -24.27 -6.83
N ASN A 224 4.25 -25.18 -6.29
CA ASN A 224 3.02 -24.77 -5.59
C ASN A 224 3.37 -24.17 -4.25
N ILE A 225 3.03 -22.90 -4.03
CA ILE A 225 3.26 -22.17 -2.77
C ILE A 225 1.98 -22.18 -1.96
N LYS A 226 2.12 -22.48 -0.66
CA LYS A 226 1.06 -22.28 0.32
C LYS A 226 1.15 -20.86 0.86
N PHE A 227 0.11 -20.06 0.63
CA PHE A 227 0.00 -18.74 1.25
C PHE A 227 -0.41 -18.89 2.72
N LYS A 228 0.10 -17.97 3.54
CA LYS A 228 -0.38 -17.83 4.92
C LYS A 228 -1.78 -17.24 4.85
N THR A 229 -2.75 -17.93 5.40
CA THR A 229 -4.15 -17.48 5.43
C THR A 229 -4.50 -16.72 6.71
N ASP A 230 -3.59 -16.73 7.70
CA ASP A 230 -3.83 -16.08 8.99
C ASP A 230 -3.62 -14.57 8.86
N TYR A 231 -4.60 -13.82 9.35
CA TYR A 231 -4.56 -12.38 9.41
C TYR A 231 -3.69 -11.94 10.60
N HIS A 232 -2.38 -11.95 10.42
CA HIS A 232 -1.44 -11.44 11.42
C HIS A 232 -0.83 -10.15 10.92
N VAL A 233 -1.11 -9.08 11.60
CA VAL A 233 -0.38 -7.84 11.43
C VAL A 233 0.96 -7.99 12.15
N TYR A 234 2.05 -7.70 11.45
CA TYR A 234 3.37 -7.64 12.08
C TYR A 234 3.43 -6.41 12.99
N VAL A 235 2.98 -6.59 14.22
CA VAL A 235 3.23 -5.62 15.27
C VAL A 235 4.23 -6.28 16.20
N LYS A 236 5.48 -5.81 16.24
CA LYS A 236 6.43 -6.18 17.29
C LYS A 236 5.77 -5.94 18.64
N ASP A 237 6.17 -6.72 19.63
CA ASP A 237 5.73 -6.54 21.01
C ASP A 237 5.77 -5.06 21.39
N ILE A 238 4.65 -4.58 21.93
CA ILE A 238 4.54 -3.19 22.35
C ILE A 238 5.45 -3.03 23.56
N VAL A 239 6.55 -2.32 23.38
CA VAL A 239 7.41 -1.90 24.47
C VAL A 239 6.62 -0.89 25.30
N ASN A 240 6.57 -1.06 26.61
CA ASN A 240 5.78 -0.20 27.50
C ASN A 240 6.32 1.24 27.60
N ASP A 241 7.54 1.50 27.15
CA ASP A 241 8.16 2.82 27.21
C ASP A 241 7.95 3.58 25.90
N VAL A 242 7.38 4.79 26.01
CA VAL A 242 7.19 5.70 24.89
C VAL A 242 8.56 6.26 24.43
N LYS A 243 9.00 5.90 23.23
CA LYS A 243 10.24 6.46 22.66
C LYS A 243 10.00 7.92 22.29
N VAL A 244 10.78 8.84 22.85
CA VAL A 244 10.70 10.29 22.53
C VAL A 244 11.98 10.70 21.83
N VAL A 245 11.83 11.25 20.63
CA VAL A 245 12.95 11.81 19.85
C VAL A 245 12.66 13.27 19.55
N ARG A 246 13.63 14.12 19.86
CA ARG A 246 13.62 15.55 19.56
C ARG A 246 14.93 15.90 18.85
N GLU A 247 14.83 16.45 17.65
CA GLU A 247 16.00 16.86 16.86
C GLU A 247 15.77 18.22 16.21
N ASP A 248 16.83 19.01 16.07
CA ASP A 248 16.80 20.27 15.34
C ASP A 248 16.79 20.01 13.83
N SER A 249 16.16 20.90 13.07
CA SER A 249 16.12 20.84 11.61
C SER A 249 16.29 22.23 10.99
N ASP A 250 16.69 22.25 9.73
CA ASP A 250 16.88 23.51 8.97
C ASP A 250 15.57 24.05 8.37
N PHE A 251 14.43 23.44 8.66
CA PHE A 251 13.13 23.93 8.19
C PHE A 251 12.61 25.04 9.09
N SER A 252 11.88 26.00 8.50
CA SER A 252 11.21 27.07 9.26
C SER A 252 10.07 26.57 10.13
N THR A 253 9.51 25.42 9.82
CA THR A 253 8.35 24.82 10.49
C THR A 253 8.76 23.60 11.29
N SER A 254 8.29 23.47 12.52
CA SER A 254 8.49 22.27 13.35
C SER A 254 7.44 21.22 13.03
N GLY A 255 7.85 19.94 13.03
CA GLY A 255 6.97 18.79 12.89
C GLY A 255 6.75 18.06 14.21
N VAL A 256 5.49 17.83 14.59
CA VAL A 256 5.12 17.14 15.83
C VAL A 256 4.30 15.91 15.50
N TYR A 257 4.74 14.75 15.98
CA TYR A 257 4.10 13.47 15.70
C TYR A 257 3.89 12.67 16.98
N CYS A 258 2.73 12.01 17.08
CA CYS A 258 2.44 10.98 18.09
C CYS A 258 2.01 9.70 17.39
N ASN A 259 2.73 8.62 17.66
CA ASN A 259 2.47 7.32 17.08
C ASN A 259 1.86 6.37 18.10
N TYR A 260 0.80 5.70 17.68
CA TYR A 260 0.09 4.69 18.46
C TYR A 260 0.11 3.36 17.72
N LYS A 261 0.11 2.27 18.47
CA LYS A 261 -0.10 0.90 17.97
C LYS A 261 -1.34 0.29 18.58
N VAL A 262 -1.98 -0.58 17.82
CA VAL A 262 -3.10 -1.39 18.29
C VAL A 262 -2.58 -2.70 18.86
N LYS A 263 -2.92 -3.02 20.11
CA LYS A 263 -2.65 -4.32 20.71
C LYS A 263 -3.52 -5.41 20.08
N ASP A 264 -2.95 -6.61 19.94
CA ASP A 264 -3.66 -7.83 19.54
C ASP A 264 -4.53 -7.66 18.28
N MET A 265 -4.03 -6.90 17.30
CA MET A 265 -4.72 -6.73 16.03
C MET A 265 -4.69 -8.05 15.25
N ASN A 266 -5.86 -8.68 15.07
CA ASN A 266 -5.95 -10.03 14.53
C ASN A 266 -7.08 -10.26 13.53
N CYS A 267 -7.91 -9.26 13.23
CA CYS A 267 -9.02 -9.38 12.29
C CYS A 267 -9.29 -8.07 11.53
N TYR A 268 -10.00 -8.19 10.42
CA TYR A 268 -10.38 -7.04 9.59
C TYR A 268 -11.22 -6.00 10.34
N LYS A 269 -12.05 -6.44 11.29
CA LYS A 269 -12.82 -5.52 12.14
C LYS A 269 -11.92 -4.56 12.91
N ASP A 270 -10.73 -4.98 13.30
CA ASP A 270 -9.75 -4.11 13.98
C ASP A 270 -9.23 -3.01 13.06
N GLU A 271 -9.03 -3.31 11.76
CA GLU A 271 -8.67 -2.26 10.77
C GLU A 271 -9.81 -1.24 10.61
N VAL A 272 -11.06 -1.72 10.56
CA VAL A 272 -12.23 -0.85 10.44
C VAL A 272 -12.38 0.00 11.68
N LEU A 273 -12.22 -0.56 12.90
CA LEU A 273 -12.21 0.21 14.16
C LEU A 273 -11.11 1.27 14.16
N LEU A 274 -9.90 0.93 13.72
CA LEU A 274 -8.81 1.90 13.61
C LEU A 274 -9.12 3.02 12.60
N SER A 275 -9.75 2.67 11.48
CA SER A 275 -10.23 3.65 10.50
C SER A 275 -11.29 4.59 11.10
N VAL A 276 -12.21 4.06 11.92
CA VAL A 276 -13.20 4.88 12.65
C VAL A 276 -12.49 5.82 13.62
N VAL A 277 -11.52 5.36 14.39
CA VAL A 277 -10.73 6.20 15.31
C VAL A 277 -10.03 7.33 14.54
N ARG A 278 -9.41 7.04 13.41
CA ARG A 278 -8.81 8.06 12.54
C ARG A 278 -9.84 9.08 12.07
N LYS A 279 -11.04 8.60 11.66
CA LYS A 279 -12.13 9.49 11.21
C LYS A 279 -12.67 10.37 12.35
N LEU A 280 -12.71 9.91 13.58
CA LEU A 280 -13.10 10.71 14.76
C LEU A 280 -12.13 11.87 15.00
N LEU A 281 -10.84 11.67 14.72
CA LEU A 281 -9.79 12.67 14.89
C LEU A 281 -9.70 13.64 13.71
N SER A 282 -9.76 13.10 12.49
CA SER A 282 -9.49 13.85 11.26
C SER A 282 -10.33 13.30 10.11
N SER A 283 -11.45 13.93 9.84
CA SER A 283 -12.32 13.71 8.68
C SER A 283 -13.15 14.96 8.40
N ASN A 284 -13.74 15.05 7.22
CA ASN A 284 -14.61 16.17 6.83
C ASN A 284 -15.76 16.43 7.82
N ASN A 285 -16.25 15.38 8.50
CA ASN A 285 -17.37 15.44 9.45
C ASN A 285 -16.92 15.53 10.93
N SER A 286 -15.63 15.32 11.24
CA SER A 286 -15.09 15.22 12.60
C SER A 286 -13.65 15.70 12.68
N ASP A 287 -13.37 16.84 12.14
CA ASP A 287 -12.00 17.37 12.11
C ASP A 287 -11.64 18.00 13.47
N LEU A 288 -11.51 17.13 14.49
CA LEU A 288 -11.27 17.54 15.87
C LEU A 288 -9.87 18.13 16.03
N LEU A 289 -8.88 17.54 15.37
CA LEU A 289 -7.51 18.03 15.38
C LEU A 289 -7.45 19.42 14.74
N PHE A 290 -8.05 19.59 13.56
CA PHE A 290 -8.10 20.88 12.90
C PHE A 290 -8.85 21.94 13.73
N LYS A 291 -9.97 21.54 14.36
CA LYS A 291 -10.71 22.42 15.25
C LYS A 291 -9.82 22.92 16.38
N TYR A 292 -9.21 22.00 17.14
CA TYR A 292 -8.42 22.39 18.32
C TYR A 292 -7.13 23.11 17.98
N LEU A 293 -6.44 22.65 16.93
CA LEU A 293 -5.12 23.18 16.63
C LEU A 293 -5.18 24.47 15.78
N ARG A 294 -6.14 24.57 14.88
CA ARG A 294 -6.22 25.73 13.98
C ARG A 294 -7.39 26.65 14.30
N LYS A 295 -8.64 26.17 14.31
CA LYS A 295 -9.80 27.06 14.49
C LYS A 295 -9.84 27.76 15.85
N ASP A 296 -9.61 26.99 16.92
CA ASP A 296 -9.75 27.49 18.29
C ASP A 296 -8.47 28.14 18.80
N ASN A 297 -7.29 27.82 18.28
CA ASN A 297 -6.01 28.28 18.82
C ASN A 297 -5.04 28.87 17.78
N ASP A 298 -5.29 28.75 16.48
CA ASP A 298 -4.46 29.29 15.39
C ASP A 298 -2.96 28.91 15.49
N LEU A 299 -2.69 27.62 15.83
CA LEU A 299 -1.33 27.17 16.14
C LEU A 299 -0.62 26.54 14.93
N VAL A 300 -1.38 25.96 13.97
CA VAL A 300 -0.82 25.07 12.96
C VAL A 300 -1.20 25.48 11.54
N TYR A 301 -0.31 25.22 10.59
CA TYR A 301 -0.59 25.31 9.16
C TYR A 301 -1.36 24.09 8.65
N ASN A 302 -0.98 22.90 9.13
CA ASN A 302 -1.60 21.63 8.79
C ASN A 302 -1.54 20.68 9.97
N ALA A 303 -2.61 19.90 10.14
CA ALA A 303 -2.73 18.87 11.17
C ALA A 303 -3.68 17.77 10.70
N GLY A 304 -3.44 16.55 11.14
CA GLY A 304 -4.31 15.44 10.81
C GLY A 304 -3.92 14.15 11.51
N ALA A 305 -4.60 13.09 11.08
CA ALA A 305 -4.30 11.72 11.50
C ALA A 305 -4.31 10.80 10.30
N TYR A 306 -3.38 9.85 10.26
CA TYR A 306 -3.42 8.71 9.36
C TYR A 306 -3.30 7.40 10.10
N ALA A 307 -3.98 6.41 9.56
CA ALA A 307 -3.95 5.05 10.07
C ALA A 307 -3.48 4.11 8.97
N TYR A 308 -2.70 3.13 9.36
CA TYR A 308 -2.24 2.07 8.47
C TYR A 308 -2.90 0.74 8.84
N SER A 309 -3.24 -0.06 7.85
CA SER A 309 -3.90 -1.36 8.01
C SER A 309 -3.13 -2.35 8.89
N PHE A 310 -1.83 -2.13 9.08
CA PHE A 310 -1.00 -2.91 9.99
C PHE A 310 -1.05 -2.44 11.46
N GLY A 311 -2.07 -1.68 11.84
CA GLY A 311 -2.37 -1.39 13.26
C GLY A 311 -1.66 -0.18 13.85
N THR A 312 -1.32 0.83 13.05
CA THR A 312 -0.76 2.08 13.55
C THR A 312 -1.65 3.29 13.28
N LEU A 313 -1.68 4.21 14.23
CA LEU A 313 -2.31 5.52 14.11
C LEU A 313 -1.26 6.58 14.40
N THR A 314 -1.13 7.57 13.53
CA THR A 314 -0.22 8.69 13.70
C THR A 314 -0.99 9.99 13.69
N LEU A 315 -0.84 10.81 14.72
CA LEU A 315 -1.24 12.21 14.74
C LEU A 315 -0.05 13.05 14.30
N PHE A 316 -0.29 14.03 13.44
CA PHE A 316 0.76 14.93 12.98
C PHE A 316 0.29 16.40 12.93
N SER A 317 1.24 17.30 13.12
CA SER A 317 1.03 18.74 12.96
C SER A 317 2.31 19.45 12.57
N PHE A 318 2.15 20.55 11.83
CA PHE A 318 3.22 21.48 11.51
C PHE A 318 2.97 22.81 12.18
N VAL A 319 3.93 23.27 12.99
CA VAL A 319 3.71 24.34 13.97
C VAL A 319 4.98 25.17 14.15
N GLY A 320 4.83 26.41 14.59
CA GLY A 320 5.96 27.22 15.07
C GLY A 320 6.58 26.65 16.36
N LYS A 321 7.89 26.74 16.49
CA LYS A 321 8.67 26.15 17.60
C LYS A 321 8.10 26.43 19.00
N LYS A 322 7.65 27.67 19.27
CA LYS A 322 7.09 28.08 20.56
C LYS A 322 5.80 27.36 20.97
N ASN A 323 5.13 26.72 20.01
CA ASN A 323 3.81 26.13 20.19
C ASN A 323 3.83 24.60 20.33
N ILE A 324 5.02 23.97 20.26
CA ILE A 324 5.18 22.50 20.28
C ILE A 324 4.47 21.86 21.49
N ASP A 325 4.70 22.38 22.70
CA ASP A 325 4.14 21.79 23.91
C ASP A 325 2.62 21.93 23.95
N LYS A 326 2.10 23.03 23.44
CA LYS A 326 0.65 23.24 23.33
C LYS A 326 -0.03 22.25 22.40
N VAL A 327 0.65 21.84 21.32
CA VAL A 327 0.16 20.80 20.42
C VAL A 327 -0.04 19.47 21.16
N PHE A 328 0.91 19.07 22.00
CA PHE A 328 0.76 17.83 22.79
C PHE A 328 -0.41 17.87 23.78
N GLU A 329 -0.64 19.02 24.42
CA GLU A 329 -1.81 19.19 25.28
C GLU A 329 -3.12 18.99 24.49
N LEU A 330 -3.18 19.58 23.30
CA LEU A 330 -4.37 19.48 22.44
C LEU A 330 -4.54 18.09 21.81
N TYR A 331 -3.44 17.37 21.51
CA TYR A 331 -3.52 15.96 21.13
C TYR A 331 -4.10 15.10 22.25
N ASN A 332 -3.63 15.27 23.48
CA ASN A 332 -4.17 14.56 24.64
C ASN A 332 -5.66 14.87 24.82
N LYS A 333 -6.04 16.14 24.67
CA LYS A 333 -7.46 16.54 24.73
C LYS A 333 -8.27 15.85 23.64
N ALA A 334 -7.79 15.85 22.38
CA ALA A 334 -8.47 15.20 21.27
C ALA A 334 -8.64 13.70 21.50
N MET A 335 -7.60 13.02 21.99
CA MET A 335 -7.66 11.59 22.33
C MET A 335 -8.66 11.29 23.43
N ASN A 336 -8.77 12.14 24.45
CA ASN A 336 -9.79 12.00 25.50
C ASN A 336 -11.21 12.20 24.95
N ASP A 337 -11.40 13.22 24.08
CA ASP A 337 -12.73 13.54 23.55
C ASP A 337 -13.23 12.48 22.56
N ILE A 338 -12.36 11.83 21.78
CA ILE A 338 -12.77 10.72 20.91
C ILE A 338 -13.13 9.44 21.69
N SER A 339 -12.75 9.35 22.97
CA SER A 339 -13.12 8.25 23.87
C SER A 339 -14.47 8.50 24.59
N ASP A 340 -15.06 9.70 24.42
CA ASP A 340 -16.40 9.99 24.92
C ASP A 340 -17.45 9.23 24.10
N ILE A 341 -18.29 8.45 24.78
CA ILE A 341 -19.31 7.63 24.14
C ILE A 341 -20.32 8.46 23.35
N HIS A 342 -20.72 9.63 23.89
CA HIS A 342 -21.70 10.49 23.24
C HIS A 342 -21.10 11.16 21.99
N TYR A 343 -19.81 11.47 22.01
CA TYR A 343 -19.13 11.94 20.81
C TYR A 343 -19.10 10.87 19.72
N ILE A 344 -18.76 9.62 20.07
CA ILE A 344 -18.76 8.49 19.14
C ILE A 344 -20.18 8.28 18.58
N GLU A 345 -21.21 8.22 19.45
CA GLU A 345 -22.62 8.08 19.04
C GLU A 345 -23.06 9.17 18.07
N SER A 346 -22.59 10.39 18.25
CA SER A 346 -22.94 11.52 17.38
C SER A 346 -22.28 11.46 15.99
N LYS A 347 -21.13 10.75 15.86
CA LYS A 347 -20.30 10.74 14.63
C LYS A 347 -20.41 9.46 13.82
N LEU A 348 -20.52 8.32 14.48
CA LEU A 348 -20.52 7.01 13.82
C LEU A 348 -21.58 6.89 12.72
N PRO A 349 -22.82 7.40 12.85
CA PRO A 349 -23.82 7.34 11.79
C PRO A 349 -23.37 8.02 10.48
N PHE A 350 -22.63 9.14 10.58
CA PHE A 350 -22.08 9.82 9.40
C PHE A 350 -21.03 8.97 8.70
N PHE A 351 -20.17 8.29 9.47
CA PHE A 351 -19.14 7.42 8.90
C PHE A 351 -19.73 6.17 8.25
N VAL A 352 -20.86 5.66 8.76
CA VAL A 352 -21.62 4.56 8.14
C VAL A 352 -22.22 5.02 6.81
N GLU A 353 -22.81 6.21 6.77
CA GLU A 353 -23.38 6.75 5.53
C GLU A 353 -22.31 7.05 4.48
N ASP A 354 -21.17 7.66 4.88
CA ASP A 354 -20.00 7.84 4.00
C ASP A 354 -19.54 6.48 3.43
N ALA A 355 -19.39 5.46 4.29
CA ALA A 355 -18.98 4.13 3.86
C ALA A 355 -19.97 3.46 2.89
N LYS A 356 -21.25 3.73 3.05
CA LYS A 356 -22.30 3.26 2.14
C LYS A 356 -22.15 3.92 0.76
N ILE A 357 -21.94 5.23 0.73
CA ILE A 357 -21.71 5.98 -0.51
C ILE A 357 -20.43 5.47 -1.19
N ASP A 358 -19.33 5.36 -0.44
CA ASP A 358 -18.06 4.84 -0.94
C ASP A 358 -18.24 3.43 -1.53
N SER A 359 -18.97 2.54 -0.85
CA SER A 359 -19.26 1.18 -1.33
C SER A 359 -20.04 1.14 -2.65
N GLU A 360 -20.89 2.13 -2.93
CA GLU A 360 -21.54 2.24 -4.22
C GLU A 360 -20.58 2.77 -5.30
N LEU A 361 -19.75 3.76 -4.97
CA LEU A 361 -18.74 4.31 -5.87
C LEU A 361 -17.64 3.28 -6.20
N ASP A 362 -17.27 2.45 -5.25
CA ASP A 362 -16.27 1.39 -5.42
C ASP A 362 -16.68 0.38 -6.49
N LYS A 363 -17.97 0.16 -6.69
CA LYS A 363 -18.51 -0.68 -7.77
C LYS A 363 -18.22 -0.12 -9.18
N GLU A 364 -17.83 1.14 -9.28
CA GLU A 364 -17.42 1.80 -10.51
C GLU A 364 -15.90 1.81 -10.70
N ASN A 365 -15.14 1.31 -9.73
CA ASN A 365 -13.69 1.27 -9.77
C ASN A 365 -13.16 -0.16 -9.93
N LEU A 366 -12.71 -0.47 -11.15
CA LEU A 366 -12.23 -1.81 -11.50
C LEU A 366 -11.04 -2.28 -10.63
N ASN A 367 -10.17 -1.36 -10.20
CA ASN A 367 -9.05 -1.71 -9.32
C ASN A 367 -9.55 -2.14 -7.92
N ILE A 368 -10.51 -1.40 -7.36
CA ILE A 368 -11.07 -1.71 -6.04
C ILE A 368 -11.79 -3.07 -6.07
N ILE A 369 -12.63 -3.29 -7.08
CA ILE A 369 -13.30 -4.59 -7.28
C ILE A 369 -12.27 -5.72 -7.33
N LEU A 370 -11.19 -5.55 -8.11
CA LEU A 370 -10.16 -6.57 -8.22
C LEU A 370 -9.45 -6.81 -6.88
N PHE A 371 -9.10 -5.74 -6.14
CA PHE A 371 -8.48 -5.87 -4.82
C PHE A 371 -9.38 -6.58 -3.81
N GLU A 372 -10.69 -6.36 -3.84
CA GLU A 372 -11.64 -7.11 -3.01
C GLU A 372 -11.57 -8.61 -3.30
N TYR A 373 -11.57 -9.00 -4.58
CA TYR A 373 -11.42 -10.41 -4.98
C TYR A 373 -10.07 -11.00 -4.56
N VAL A 374 -8.98 -10.26 -4.68
CA VAL A 374 -7.65 -10.73 -4.25
C VAL A 374 -7.61 -10.96 -2.75
N ARG A 375 -8.18 -10.05 -1.95
CA ARG A 375 -8.29 -10.21 -0.48
C ARG A 375 -9.11 -11.43 -0.10
N GLU A 376 -10.24 -11.62 -0.75
CA GLU A 376 -11.11 -12.78 -0.56
C GLU A 376 -10.37 -14.09 -0.89
N TYR A 377 -9.70 -14.13 -2.03
CA TYR A 377 -8.92 -15.30 -2.46
C TYR A 377 -7.82 -15.68 -1.47
N LEU A 378 -7.15 -14.71 -0.87
CA LEU A 378 -6.10 -14.93 0.13
C LEU A 378 -6.63 -15.32 1.51
N GLY A 379 -7.95 -15.45 1.67
CA GLY A 379 -8.59 -15.82 2.94
C GLY A 379 -8.69 -14.67 3.95
N ASN A 380 -8.37 -13.46 3.52
CA ASN A 380 -8.39 -12.27 4.36
C ASN A 380 -9.77 -11.60 4.32
N ASN A 381 -10.80 -12.33 4.72
CA ASN A 381 -12.13 -11.85 5.01
C ASN A 381 -13.04 -11.55 3.81
N HIS A 382 -14.24 -12.15 3.87
CA HIS A 382 -15.35 -11.92 2.93
C HIS A 382 -16.18 -10.66 3.27
N GLU A 383 -15.87 -9.97 4.38
CA GLU A 383 -16.64 -8.82 4.83
C GLU A 383 -16.19 -7.53 4.13
N LYS A 384 -17.12 -6.82 3.56
CA LYS A 384 -16.88 -5.50 2.99
C LYS A 384 -16.77 -4.44 4.10
N TYR A 385 -16.00 -3.39 3.84
CA TYR A 385 -15.84 -2.29 4.80
C TYR A 385 -17.18 -1.76 5.31
N TYR A 386 -18.14 -1.54 4.39
CA TYR A 386 -19.48 -1.06 4.75
C TYR A 386 -20.22 -2.05 5.68
N ASP A 387 -20.16 -3.35 5.41
CA ASP A 387 -20.87 -4.35 6.21
C ASP A 387 -20.31 -4.40 7.63
N VAL A 388 -18.98 -4.27 7.78
CA VAL A 388 -18.34 -4.24 9.10
C VAL A 388 -18.68 -2.97 9.86
N ILE A 389 -18.50 -1.79 9.26
CA ILE A 389 -18.72 -0.51 9.95
C ILE A 389 -20.20 -0.32 10.33
N ASN A 390 -21.12 -0.79 9.49
CA ASN A 390 -22.57 -0.73 9.76
C ASN A 390 -22.99 -1.55 10.99
N ASN A 391 -22.20 -2.55 11.37
CA ASN A 391 -22.44 -3.41 12.54
C ASN A 391 -21.64 -2.99 13.78
N ILE A 392 -20.74 -1.99 13.66
CA ILE A 392 -19.95 -1.50 14.81
C ILE A 392 -20.84 -0.71 15.77
N LYS A 393 -20.71 -1.04 17.06
CA LYS A 393 -21.38 -0.30 18.14
C LYS A 393 -20.45 0.75 18.73
N PRO A 394 -20.96 1.92 19.17
CA PRO A 394 -20.16 2.96 19.81
C PRO A 394 -19.28 2.46 20.96
N ILE A 395 -19.79 1.54 21.77
CA ILE A 395 -19.05 0.96 22.90
C ILE A 395 -17.84 0.12 22.43
N GLU A 396 -17.88 -0.49 21.25
CA GLU A 396 -16.75 -1.24 20.70
C GLU A 396 -15.63 -0.28 20.28
N VAL A 397 -15.97 0.86 19.70
CA VAL A 397 -15.01 1.93 19.34
C VAL A 397 -14.36 2.47 20.61
N LYS A 398 -15.17 2.79 21.64
CA LYS A 398 -14.66 3.24 22.94
C LYS A 398 -13.70 2.22 23.56
N ASN A 399 -14.09 0.96 23.65
CA ASN A 399 -13.25 -0.09 24.18
C ASN A 399 -11.96 -0.30 23.39
N PHE A 400 -12.01 -0.12 22.08
CA PHE A 400 -10.83 -0.19 21.22
C PHE A 400 -9.84 0.95 21.54
N ILE A 401 -10.33 2.18 21.70
CA ILE A 401 -9.50 3.34 22.06
C ILE A 401 -8.89 3.13 23.44
N ASP A 402 -9.71 2.82 24.45
CA ASP A 402 -9.29 2.81 25.85
C ASP A 402 -8.35 1.64 26.20
N ASN A 403 -8.53 0.48 25.56
CA ASN A 403 -7.85 -0.74 25.97
C ASN A 403 -6.80 -1.26 24.98
N ARG A 404 -6.91 -0.85 23.72
CA ARG A 404 -6.07 -1.44 22.66
C ARG A 404 -5.13 -0.44 21.97
N LEU A 405 -5.43 0.85 22.02
CA LEU A 405 -4.60 1.87 21.38
C LEU A 405 -3.54 2.38 22.36
N VAL A 406 -2.27 2.12 22.08
CA VAL A 406 -1.14 2.45 22.95
C VAL A 406 -0.18 3.38 22.23
N MET A 407 0.16 4.51 22.88
CA MET A 407 1.21 5.40 22.37
C MET A 407 2.57 4.69 22.48
N VAL A 408 3.31 4.64 21.38
CA VAL A 408 4.62 3.97 21.28
C VAL A 408 5.77 4.95 21.02
N SER A 409 5.51 6.09 20.37
CA SER A 409 6.56 7.09 20.19
C SER A 409 6.01 8.51 19.98
N LYS A 410 6.89 9.47 20.26
CA LYS A 410 6.74 10.89 19.92
C LYS A 410 7.96 11.31 19.12
N TYR A 411 7.74 12.01 18.01
CA TYR A 411 8.78 12.64 17.26
C TYR A 411 8.56 14.15 17.18
N ILE A 412 9.61 14.89 17.40
CA ILE A 412 9.62 16.35 17.40
C ILE A 412 10.81 16.82 16.53
N GLY A 413 10.51 17.26 15.33
CA GLY A 413 11.49 17.98 14.50
C GLY A 413 11.35 19.47 14.78
N VAL A 414 12.38 20.07 15.40
CA VAL A 414 12.35 21.46 15.80
C VAL A 414 12.86 22.32 14.65
N GLY A 415 12.01 23.16 14.11
CA GLY A 415 12.38 24.11 13.07
C GLY A 415 13.20 25.28 13.61
N VAL A 416 13.86 25.99 12.71
CA VAL A 416 14.49 27.29 13.04
C VAL A 416 13.40 28.31 13.33
N ASP A 417 13.63 29.21 14.29
CA ASP A 417 12.71 30.33 14.51
C ASP A 417 12.77 31.26 13.28
N ASP A 418 11.62 31.59 12.69
CA ASP A 418 11.54 32.80 11.88
C ASP A 418 11.68 33.97 12.84
N GLU A 419 12.78 34.75 12.73
CA GLU A 419 12.98 35.99 13.47
C GLU A 419 11.90 37.04 13.14
#